data_b94f09c80c65beddaab970ef4f580ba1
#
_entry.id   b94f09c80c65beddaab970ef4f580ba1
#
_cell.length_a   1.000
_cell.length_b   1.000
_cell.length_c   1.000
_cell.angle_alpha   90.00
_cell.angle_beta   90.00
_cell.angle_gamma   90.00
#
_symmetry.space_group_name_H-M   'P 1'
#
loop_
_entity.id
_entity.type
_entity.pdbx_description
1 polymer ?
#
loop_
_entity_poly.entity_id
_entity_poly.type
_entity_poly.pdbx_seq_one_letter_code
_entity_poly.pdbx_strand_id
1 'polypeptide(L)'
;MQDVNPVFTPLDTNIKLEPNSEGSVGDQSNLFATLIGKLQYLATAMRPDIAFAMNWLAAYTANPSLIHYTAVKQILRYLKGTINIGLTYQDIPSPNIFYGYLDAVFANADEYKSTSEYVFLAGNAAITWGSQKQSMIALLSTEAEYVALSESSCEIMWLRHLYGELGYIQKEPTVLLGDNNGSIAMA
;
A
#
# COMPACT_ATOMS: atom_id res chain seq x y z
N MET A 1 24.07 2.67 -8.52
CA MET A 1 22.89 3.54 -8.26
C MET A 1 23.23 5.05 -8.28
N GLN A 2 24.51 5.46 -8.17
CA GLN A 2 24.85 6.90 -8.19
C GLN A 2 24.55 7.57 -9.54
N ASP A 3 24.74 6.87 -10.66
CA ASP A 3 24.64 7.41 -12.02
C ASP A 3 23.29 7.09 -12.73
N VAL A 4 22.28 6.67 -11.98
CA VAL A 4 20.97 6.30 -12.56
C VAL A 4 20.02 7.49 -12.52
N ASN A 5 19.34 7.78 -13.64
CA ASN A 5 18.36 8.86 -13.70
C ASN A 5 17.13 8.54 -12.81
N PRO A 6 16.65 9.50 -12.00
CA PRO A 6 15.43 9.34 -11.21
C PRO A 6 14.21 9.20 -12.12
N VAL A 7 13.13 8.63 -11.56
CA VAL A 7 11.81 8.50 -12.21
C VAL A 7 10.72 9.06 -11.29
N PHE A 8 9.56 9.40 -11.86
CA PHE A 8 8.49 10.09 -11.13
C PHE A 8 7.47 9.15 -10.51
N THR A 9 7.44 7.87 -10.90
CA THR A 9 6.50 6.86 -10.39
C THR A 9 7.24 5.65 -9.85
N PRO A 10 6.81 5.07 -8.72
CA PRO A 10 7.49 3.91 -8.13
C PRO A 10 7.32 2.64 -9.00
N LEU A 11 6.22 2.53 -9.72
CA LEU A 11 5.94 1.42 -10.62
C LEU A 11 5.36 1.97 -11.94
N ASP A 12 5.69 1.33 -13.05
CA ASP A 12 5.07 1.61 -14.35
C ASP A 12 3.77 0.80 -14.45
N THR A 13 2.65 1.49 -14.63
CA THR A 13 1.32 0.87 -14.74
C THR A 13 1.16 -0.02 -15.98
N ASN A 14 2.05 0.11 -16.98
CA ASN A 14 2.05 -0.71 -18.18
C ASN A 14 2.84 -2.02 -18.03
N ILE A 15 3.61 -2.18 -16.96
CA ILE A 15 4.34 -3.42 -16.71
C ILE A 15 3.38 -4.48 -16.21
N LYS A 16 3.26 -5.58 -16.96
CA LYS A 16 2.60 -6.79 -16.48
C LYS A 16 3.62 -7.63 -15.72
N LEU A 17 3.43 -7.72 -14.42
CA LEU A 17 4.19 -8.65 -13.58
C LEU A 17 3.49 -10.00 -13.65
N GLU A 18 4.13 -10.98 -14.27
CA GLU A 18 3.61 -12.35 -14.43
C GLU A 18 4.53 -13.34 -13.70
N PRO A 19 4.00 -14.47 -13.22
CA PRO A 19 4.81 -15.51 -12.65
C PRO A 19 5.94 -15.94 -13.57
N ASN A 20 7.11 -16.18 -13.00
CA ASN A 20 8.27 -16.60 -13.78
C ASN A 20 8.08 -18.04 -14.31
N SER A 21 7.90 -18.17 -15.62
CA SER A 21 7.81 -19.46 -16.33
C SER A 21 9.16 -19.99 -16.79
N GLU A 22 10.22 -19.19 -16.77
CA GLU A 22 11.53 -19.51 -17.35
C GLU A 22 12.50 -20.17 -16.36
N GLY A 23 12.07 -20.36 -15.09
CA GLY A 23 12.89 -20.93 -14.03
C GLY A 23 13.70 -19.90 -13.23
N SER A 24 14.25 -20.33 -12.10
CA SER A 24 14.95 -19.45 -11.16
C SER A 24 16.19 -18.81 -11.78
N VAL A 25 16.40 -17.51 -11.54
CA VAL A 25 17.57 -16.73 -11.97
C VAL A 25 18.81 -17.03 -11.08
N GLY A 26 18.86 -18.17 -10.41
CA GLY A 26 20.00 -18.63 -9.62
C GLY A 26 20.34 -17.70 -8.43
N ASP A 27 21.61 -17.38 -8.24
CA ASP A 27 22.12 -16.55 -7.14
C ASP A 27 21.46 -15.15 -7.02
N GLN A 28 20.80 -14.67 -8.07
CA GLN A 28 20.11 -13.41 -8.04
C GLN A 28 18.82 -13.44 -7.17
N SER A 29 18.20 -14.60 -6.95
CA SER A 29 16.99 -14.71 -6.13
C SER A 29 17.23 -14.24 -4.70
N ASN A 30 18.37 -14.55 -4.09
CA ASN A 30 18.75 -14.09 -2.76
C ASN A 30 18.92 -12.57 -2.69
N LEU A 31 19.48 -11.98 -3.74
CA LEU A 31 19.61 -10.51 -3.84
C LEU A 31 18.24 -9.86 -3.95
N PHE A 32 17.33 -10.43 -4.76
CA PHE A 32 15.96 -9.94 -4.89
C PHE A 32 15.22 -9.95 -3.54
N ALA A 33 15.23 -11.10 -2.86
CA ALA A 33 14.59 -11.24 -1.54
C ALA A 33 15.15 -10.21 -0.52
N THR A 34 16.48 -9.99 -0.52
CA THR A 34 17.12 -9.01 0.33
C THR A 34 16.67 -7.58 0.00
N LEU A 35 16.55 -7.22 -1.27
CA LEU A 35 16.07 -5.91 -1.71
C LEU A 35 14.60 -5.71 -1.35
N ILE A 36 13.76 -6.72 -1.60
CA ILE A 36 12.35 -6.68 -1.22
C ILE A 36 12.20 -6.47 0.30
N GLY A 37 12.92 -7.23 1.13
CA GLY A 37 12.84 -7.07 2.59
C GLY A 37 13.22 -5.66 3.07
N LYS A 38 14.28 -5.06 2.51
CA LYS A 38 14.69 -3.69 2.85
C LYS A 38 13.67 -2.64 2.40
N LEU A 39 13.15 -2.79 1.18
CA LEU A 39 12.16 -1.87 0.63
C LEU A 39 10.80 -2.02 1.33
N GLN A 40 10.43 -3.25 1.73
CA GLN A 40 9.22 -3.50 2.50
C GLN A 40 9.27 -2.80 3.86
N TYR A 41 10.41 -2.87 4.56
CA TYR A 41 10.60 -2.11 5.80
C TYR A 41 10.42 -0.60 5.58
N LEU A 42 11.00 -0.06 4.50
CA LEU A 42 10.86 1.35 4.15
C LEU A 42 9.40 1.73 3.82
N ALA A 43 8.72 0.89 3.05
CA ALA A 43 7.30 1.06 2.70
C ALA A 43 6.41 1.10 3.96
N THR A 44 6.64 0.19 4.90
CA THR A 44 5.82 0.08 6.11
C THR A 44 6.12 1.18 7.12
N ALA A 45 7.38 1.63 7.23
CA ALA A 45 7.79 2.55 8.29
C ALA A 45 7.69 4.04 7.91
N MET A 46 7.91 4.41 6.63
CA MET A 46 8.13 5.81 6.26
C MET A 46 7.60 6.22 4.88
N ARG A 47 7.29 5.29 3.98
CA ARG A 47 7.01 5.59 2.56
C ARG A 47 5.71 4.91 2.10
N PRO A 48 4.54 5.47 2.44
CA PRO A 48 3.24 4.98 1.98
C PRO A 48 3.14 4.92 0.44
N ASP A 49 3.79 5.82 -0.24
CA ASP A 49 3.80 5.97 -1.69
C ASP A 49 4.40 4.79 -2.47
N ILE A 50 5.16 3.91 -1.82
CA ILE A 50 5.65 2.66 -2.44
C ILE A 50 4.93 1.41 -1.92
N ALA A 51 3.95 1.52 -1.02
CA ALA A 51 3.31 0.38 -0.36
C ALA A 51 2.66 -0.58 -1.37
N PHE A 52 1.89 -0.07 -2.33
CA PHE A 52 1.27 -0.86 -3.40
C PHE A 52 2.31 -1.61 -4.24
N ALA A 53 3.32 -0.89 -4.73
CA ALA A 53 4.37 -1.50 -5.55
C ALA A 53 5.12 -2.62 -4.82
N MET A 54 5.35 -2.43 -3.51
CA MET A 54 6.00 -3.43 -2.68
C MET A 54 5.13 -4.64 -2.41
N ASN A 55 3.83 -4.44 -2.12
CA ASN A 55 2.89 -5.54 -1.95
C ASN A 55 2.84 -6.42 -3.22
N TRP A 56 2.75 -5.78 -4.38
CA TRP A 56 2.70 -6.51 -5.66
C TRP A 56 3.97 -7.29 -5.94
N LEU A 57 5.16 -6.68 -5.77
CA LEU A 57 6.45 -7.34 -6.00
C LEU A 57 6.79 -8.42 -4.98
N ALA A 58 6.31 -8.29 -3.74
CA ALA A 58 6.53 -9.29 -2.69
C ALA A 58 5.97 -10.68 -3.06
N ALA A 59 4.89 -10.74 -3.86
CA ALA A 59 4.31 -12.00 -4.34
C ALA A 59 5.29 -12.84 -5.16
N TYR A 60 6.28 -12.21 -5.81
CA TYR A 60 7.26 -12.89 -6.68
C TYR A 60 8.61 -13.17 -6.01
N THR A 61 8.69 -13.00 -4.69
CA THR A 61 9.97 -13.15 -3.95
C THR A 61 10.55 -14.55 -4.06
N ALA A 62 9.71 -15.59 -4.12
CA ALA A 62 10.15 -16.98 -4.19
C ALA A 62 10.78 -17.35 -5.55
N ASN A 63 10.28 -16.77 -6.64
CA ASN A 63 10.75 -17.08 -7.99
C ASN A 63 10.74 -15.83 -8.89
N PRO A 64 11.65 -14.87 -8.68
CA PRO A 64 11.69 -13.63 -9.45
C PRO A 64 12.20 -13.85 -10.88
N SER A 65 11.65 -13.10 -11.84
CA SER A 65 12.14 -12.98 -13.21
C SER A 65 12.85 -11.65 -13.43
N LEU A 66 13.45 -11.45 -14.61
CA LEU A 66 14.14 -10.21 -14.96
C LEU A 66 13.22 -8.96 -14.91
N ILE A 67 11.94 -9.15 -15.24
CA ILE A 67 10.96 -8.06 -15.20
C ILE A 67 10.74 -7.56 -13.75
N HIS A 68 10.70 -8.50 -12.78
CA HIS A 68 10.57 -8.16 -11.35
C HIS A 68 11.79 -7.37 -10.86
N TYR A 69 13.01 -7.74 -11.30
CA TYR A 69 14.23 -6.96 -11.01
C TYR A 69 14.17 -5.57 -11.60
N THR A 70 13.64 -5.42 -12.81
CA THR A 70 13.49 -4.12 -13.46
C THR A 70 12.54 -3.23 -12.68
N ALA A 71 11.43 -3.78 -12.20
CA ALA A 71 10.47 -3.08 -11.35
C ALA A 71 11.10 -2.64 -10.00
N VAL A 72 11.87 -3.50 -9.34
CA VAL A 72 12.62 -3.11 -8.11
C VAL A 72 13.60 -1.99 -8.40
N LYS A 73 14.34 -2.03 -9.53
CA LYS A 73 15.24 -0.94 -9.93
C LYS A 73 14.48 0.35 -10.17
N GLN A 74 13.26 0.29 -10.69
CA GLN A 74 12.41 1.47 -10.86
C GLN A 74 12.05 2.09 -9.52
N ILE A 75 11.64 1.30 -8.52
CA ILE A 75 11.37 1.79 -7.15
C ILE A 75 12.62 2.48 -6.57
N LEU A 76 13.80 1.89 -6.74
CA LEU A 76 15.04 2.49 -6.26
C LEU A 76 15.36 3.83 -6.95
N ARG A 77 15.04 3.95 -8.25
CA ARG A 77 15.18 5.21 -9.01
C ARG A 77 14.19 6.27 -8.54
N TYR A 78 12.95 5.87 -8.25
CA TYR A 78 11.93 6.72 -7.67
C TYR A 78 12.35 7.24 -6.28
N LEU A 79 12.82 6.36 -5.41
CA LEU A 79 13.33 6.74 -4.09
C LEU A 79 14.52 7.69 -4.17
N LYS A 80 15.42 7.51 -5.15
CA LYS A 80 16.50 8.45 -5.40
C LYS A 80 15.99 9.85 -5.76
N GLY A 81 14.95 9.94 -6.57
CA GLY A 81 14.34 11.21 -6.98
C GLY A 81 13.53 11.89 -5.86
N THR A 82 13.12 11.14 -4.86
CA THR A 82 12.22 11.59 -3.77
C THR A 82 12.86 11.49 -2.38
N ILE A 83 14.17 11.50 -2.30
CA ILE A 83 14.91 11.30 -1.02
C ILE A 83 14.59 12.40 0.03
N ASN A 84 14.24 13.60 -0.43
CA ASN A 84 13.91 14.73 0.42
C ASN A 84 12.40 14.89 0.69
N ILE A 85 11.58 13.97 0.17
CA ILE A 85 10.13 13.96 0.43
C ILE A 85 9.88 13.11 1.67
N GLY A 86 9.22 13.70 2.67
CA GLY A 86 8.86 13.03 3.92
C GLY A 86 7.44 13.37 4.35
N LEU A 87 6.96 12.66 5.37
CA LEU A 87 5.70 12.96 6.04
C LEU A 87 5.91 14.16 6.96
N THR A 88 5.07 15.19 6.81
CA THR A 88 5.13 16.41 7.63
C THR A 88 3.82 16.56 8.39
N TYR A 89 3.89 16.42 9.71
CA TYR A 89 2.74 16.54 10.60
C TYR A 89 2.55 17.98 11.02
N GLN A 90 1.31 18.42 11.00
CA GLN A 90 0.92 19.77 11.40
C GLN A 90 -0.03 19.71 12.60
N ASP A 91 0.11 20.63 13.53
CA ASP A 91 -0.87 20.81 14.61
C ASP A 91 -2.08 21.54 14.04
N ILE A 92 -3.12 20.78 13.69
CA ILE A 92 -4.37 21.32 13.14
C ILE A 92 -5.46 21.06 14.15
N PRO A 93 -6.08 22.10 14.71
CA PRO A 93 -7.26 21.95 15.53
C PRO A 93 -8.39 21.31 14.72
N SER A 94 -8.74 20.07 15.04
CA SER A 94 -9.82 19.36 14.39
C SER A 94 -10.63 18.58 15.42
N PRO A 95 -11.97 18.52 15.30
CA PRO A 95 -12.80 17.65 16.12
C PRO A 95 -12.49 16.17 15.87
N ASN A 96 -11.98 15.84 14.69
CA ASN A 96 -11.51 14.51 14.33
C ASN A 96 -10.00 14.45 14.46
N ILE A 97 -9.50 13.56 15.31
CA ILE A 97 -8.07 13.33 15.55
C ILE A 97 -7.43 12.74 14.29
N PHE A 98 -8.14 11.83 13.62
CA PHE A 98 -7.73 11.22 12.36
C PHE A 98 -8.93 10.89 11.47
N TYR A 99 -8.67 10.74 10.18
CA TYR A 99 -9.62 10.30 9.16
C TYR A 99 -8.91 9.42 8.14
N GLY A 100 -9.64 8.68 7.31
CA GLY A 100 -9.04 7.76 6.37
C GLY A 100 -9.62 7.82 4.97
N TYR A 101 -8.85 7.29 4.03
CA TYR A 101 -9.26 6.94 2.69
C TYR A 101 -9.09 5.44 2.48
N LEU A 102 -9.97 4.88 1.68
CA LEU A 102 -9.89 3.49 1.24
C LEU A 102 -10.10 3.39 -0.27
N ASP A 103 -9.56 2.33 -0.86
CA ASP A 103 -9.73 1.97 -2.27
C ASP A 103 -9.58 0.44 -2.43
N ALA A 104 -10.06 -0.11 -3.52
CA ALA A 104 -9.82 -1.49 -3.89
C ALA A 104 -9.49 -1.66 -5.37
N VAL A 105 -8.33 -2.19 -5.69
CA VAL A 105 -7.96 -2.58 -7.04
C VAL A 105 -8.61 -3.93 -7.36
N PHE A 106 -9.65 -3.92 -8.20
CA PHE A 106 -10.43 -5.11 -8.54
C PHE A 106 -9.65 -6.08 -9.43
N ALA A 107 -9.69 -7.38 -9.07
CA ALA A 107 -9.17 -8.49 -9.85
C ALA A 107 -7.77 -8.25 -10.43
N ASN A 108 -6.86 -7.71 -9.62
CA ASN A 108 -5.50 -7.39 -10.05
C ASN A 108 -4.64 -8.66 -10.10
N ALA A 109 -4.12 -8.94 -11.29
CA ALA A 109 -3.14 -10.01 -11.56
C ALA A 109 -3.61 -11.48 -11.30
N ASP A 110 -2.60 -12.33 -11.13
CA ASP A 110 -2.65 -13.78 -11.13
C ASP A 110 -3.67 -14.37 -10.19
N GLU A 111 -4.48 -14.69 -9.84
CA GLU A 111 -5.46 -15.32 -8.92
C GLU A 111 -6.82 -14.61 -8.87
N TYR A 112 -7.06 -13.62 -9.73
CA TYR A 112 -8.32 -12.86 -9.74
C TYR A 112 -8.70 -12.22 -8.40
N LYS A 113 -7.74 -12.10 -7.49
CA LYS A 113 -7.94 -11.48 -6.18
C LYS A 113 -7.74 -9.97 -6.28
N SER A 114 -8.60 -9.24 -5.61
CA SER A 114 -8.48 -7.79 -5.47
C SER A 114 -7.43 -7.40 -4.45
N THR A 115 -7.01 -6.15 -4.45
CA THR A 115 -6.12 -5.59 -3.45
C THR A 115 -6.85 -4.48 -2.71
N SER A 116 -6.91 -4.55 -1.38
CA SER A 116 -7.43 -3.49 -0.53
C SER A 116 -6.32 -2.50 -0.20
N GLU A 117 -6.67 -1.23 -0.23
CA GLU A 117 -5.78 -0.14 0.12
C GLU A 117 -6.46 0.81 1.10
N TYR A 118 -5.70 1.30 2.07
CA TYR A 118 -6.16 2.34 2.96
C TYR A 118 -5.01 3.24 3.41
N VAL A 119 -5.35 4.46 3.77
CA VAL A 119 -4.45 5.40 4.42
C VAL A 119 -5.23 6.22 5.45
N PHE A 120 -4.71 6.30 6.67
CA PHE A 120 -5.23 7.18 7.71
C PHE A 120 -4.29 8.35 7.94
N LEU A 121 -4.87 9.54 8.08
CA LEU A 121 -4.14 10.78 8.25
C LEU A 121 -4.49 11.42 9.59
N ALA A 122 -3.46 11.97 10.24
CA ALA A 122 -3.60 12.91 11.35
C ALA A 122 -2.62 14.07 11.14
N GLY A 123 -3.02 15.29 11.43
CA GLY A 123 -2.18 16.47 11.18
C GLY A 123 -1.73 16.60 9.71
N ASN A 124 -2.59 16.22 8.75
CA ASN A 124 -2.36 16.23 7.30
C ASN A 124 -1.27 15.27 6.81
N ALA A 125 -0.80 14.34 7.63
CA ALA A 125 0.16 13.33 7.20
C ALA A 125 -0.33 11.92 7.54
N ALA A 126 0.13 10.94 6.76
CA ALA A 126 -0.22 9.55 6.97
C ALA A 126 0.37 9.02 8.29
N ILE A 127 -0.47 8.40 9.12
CA ILE A 127 -0.09 7.77 10.39
C ILE A 127 -0.09 6.25 10.31
N THR A 128 -0.95 5.68 9.48
CA THR A 128 -0.95 4.26 9.13
C THR A 128 -1.49 4.08 7.72
N TRP A 129 -1.04 3.04 7.05
CA TRP A 129 -1.45 2.69 5.69
C TRP A 129 -1.24 1.21 5.44
N GLY A 130 -2.01 0.70 4.51
CA GLY A 130 -1.90 -0.69 4.08
C GLY A 130 -2.23 -0.84 2.60
N SER A 131 -1.58 -1.80 1.98
CA SER A 131 -1.93 -2.34 0.68
C SER A 131 -1.77 -3.85 0.80
N GLN A 132 -2.86 -4.60 0.65
CA GLN A 132 -2.82 -6.05 0.83
C GLN A 132 -3.78 -6.78 -0.11
N LYS A 133 -3.35 -7.94 -0.59
CA LYS A 133 -4.18 -8.81 -1.43
C LYS A 133 -5.29 -9.40 -0.58
N GLN A 134 -6.54 -9.29 -1.06
CA GLN A 134 -7.70 -9.86 -0.38
C GLN A 134 -7.62 -11.38 -0.31
N SER A 135 -8.11 -11.96 0.78
CA SER A 135 -8.09 -13.40 0.97
C SER A 135 -9.12 -14.13 0.07
N MET A 136 -10.20 -13.44 -0.31
CA MET A 136 -11.29 -13.94 -1.14
C MET A 136 -11.25 -13.35 -2.55
N ILE A 137 -11.96 -13.98 -3.48
CA ILE A 137 -12.19 -13.47 -4.82
C ILE A 137 -13.52 -12.71 -4.81
N ALA A 138 -13.48 -11.42 -5.06
CA ALA A 138 -14.67 -10.61 -5.26
C ALA A 138 -15.21 -10.81 -6.68
N LEU A 139 -16.52 -10.90 -6.82
CA LEU A 139 -17.17 -11.06 -8.14
C LEU A 139 -17.43 -9.72 -8.82
N LEU A 140 -17.49 -8.64 -8.04
CA LEU A 140 -17.74 -7.27 -8.49
C LEU A 140 -16.78 -6.30 -7.83
N SER A 141 -16.50 -5.18 -8.49
CA SER A 141 -15.70 -4.10 -7.91
C SER A 141 -16.30 -3.58 -6.60
N THR A 142 -17.63 -3.43 -6.53
CA THR A 142 -18.36 -3.04 -5.32
C THR A 142 -18.11 -4.00 -4.14
N GLU A 143 -18.03 -5.30 -4.41
CA GLU A 143 -17.72 -6.31 -3.38
C GLU A 143 -16.27 -6.17 -2.88
N ALA A 144 -15.32 -5.94 -3.79
CA ALA A 144 -13.93 -5.69 -3.43
C ALA A 144 -13.79 -4.43 -2.55
N GLU A 145 -14.49 -3.35 -2.92
CA GLU A 145 -14.55 -2.13 -2.13
C GLU A 145 -15.19 -2.35 -0.74
N TYR A 146 -16.23 -3.17 -0.66
CA TYR A 146 -16.86 -3.50 0.61
C TYR A 146 -15.93 -4.30 1.53
N VAL A 147 -15.12 -5.19 0.97
CA VAL A 147 -14.06 -5.89 1.71
C VAL A 147 -13.01 -4.91 2.23
N ALA A 148 -12.55 -3.97 1.38
CA ALA A 148 -11.61 -2.93 1.78
C ALA A 148 -12.19 -2.03 2.89
N LEU A 149 -13.49 -1.71 2.82
CA LEU A 149 -14.21 -0.98 3.86
C LEU A 149 -14.20 -1.73 5.20
N SER A 150 -14.43 -3.03 5.18
CA SER A 150 -14.39 -3.89 6.37
C SER A 150 -13.00 -3.92 7.00
N GLU A 151 -11.95 -4.13 6.20
CA GLU A 151 -10.54 -4.15 6.66
C GLU A 151 -10.12 -2.80 7.24
N SER A 152 -10.46 -1.70 6.56
CA SER A 152 -10.20 -0.35 7.04
C SER A 152 -10.95 -0.02 8.33
N SER A 153 -12.17 -0.56 8.51
CA SER A 153 -12.94 -0.39 9.74
C SER A 153 -12.28 -1.08 10.94
N CYS A 154 -11.65 -2.23 10.74
CA CYS A 154 -10.85 -2.89 11.78
C CYS A 154 -9.67 -2.00 12.21
N GLU A 155 -8.98 -1.37 11.26
CA GLU A 155 -7.88 -0.44 11.55
C GLU A 155 -8.37 0.80 12.31
N ILE A 156 -9.55 1.35 11.97
CA ILE A 156 -10.17 2.44 12.72
C ILE A 156 -10.41 2.05 14.18
N MET A 157 -10.95 0.86 14.42
CA MET A 157 -11.22 0.39 15.78
C MET A 157 -9.93 0.30 16.59
N TRP A 158 -8.86 -0.22 15.99
CA TRP A 158 -7.54 -0.29 16.62
C TRP A 158 -6.98 1.11 16.91
N LEU A 159 -7.02 2.03 15.94
CA LEU A 159 -6.56 3.41 16.12
C LEU A 159 -7.33 4.13 17.21
N ARG A 160 -8.66 4.00 17.24
CA ARG A 160 -9.49 4.61 18.29
C ARG A 160 -9.13 4.11 19.68
N HIS A 161 -8.84 2.83 19.80
CA HIS A 161 -8.39 2.24 21.07
C HIS A 161 -7.02 2.78 21.48
N LEU A 162 -6.05 2.78 20.57
CA LEU A 162 -4.70 3.32 20.79
C LEU A 162 -4.73 4.80 21.22
N TYR A 163 -5.46 5.64 20.48
CA TYR A 163 -5.58 7.06 20.80
C TYR A 163 -6.30 7.28 22.15
N GLY A 164 -7.28 6.43 22.47
CA GLY A 164 -7.95 6.44 23.77
C GLY A 164 -6.99 6.16 24.93
N GLU A 165 -6.10 5.17 24.79
CA GLU A 165 -5.06 4.86 25.77
C GLU A 165 -4.03 5.99 25.92
N LEU A 166 -3.74 6.72 24.84
CA LEU A 166 -2.87 7.90 24.84
C LEU A 166 -3.56 9.15 25.41
N GLY A 167 -4.83 9.08 25.80
CA GLY A 167 -5.59 10.20 26.35
C GLY A 167 -6.28 11.09 25.31
N TYR A 168 -6.21 10.72 24.02
CA TYR A 168 -6.86 11.44 22.91
C TYR A 168 -8.16 10.73 22.52
N ILE A 169 -9.25 10.96 23.24
CA ILE A 169 -10.54 10.31 22.98
C ILE A 169 -11.24 11.00 21.80
N GLN A 170 -11.40 10.29 20.70
CA GLN A 170 -12.24 10.75 19.58
C GLN A 170 -13.70 10.50 19.88
N LYS A 171 -14.45 11.56 20.14
CA LYS A 171 -15.89 11.49 20.51
C LYS A 171 -16.76 11.28 19.29
N GLU A 172 -16.44 11.96 18.19
CA GLU A 172 -17.18 11.88 16.95
C GLU A 172 -16.84 10.59 16.17
N PRO A 173 -17.73 10.12 15.28
CA PRO A 173 -17.43 9.03 14.36
C PRO A 173 -16.20 9.37 13.51
N THR A 174 -15.34 8.37 13.27
CA THR A 174 -14.19 8.55 12.37
C THR A 174 -14.68 8.58 10.93
N VAL A 175 -14.27 9.59 10.18
CA VAL A 175 -14.60 9.73 8.77
C VAL A 175 -13.73 8.78 7.95
N LEU A 176 -14.35 7.94 7.13
CA LEU A 176 -13.70 7.07 6.17
C LEU A 176 -14.27 7.38 4.78
N LEU A 177 -13.40 7.71 3.84
CA LEU A 177 -13.76 8.16 2.50
C LEU A 177 -13.41 7.07 1.49
N GLY A 178 -14.40 6.67 0.70
CA GLY A 178 -14.27 5.78 -0.46
C GLY A 178 -14.98 6.41 -1.65
N ASP A 179 -14.68 5.99 -2.85
CA ASP A 179 -15.25 6.54 -4.08
C ASP A 179 -16.39 5.69 -4.67
N ASN A 180 -16.57 4.46 -4.19
CA ASN A 180 -17.59 3.55 -4.69
C ASN A 180 -18.94 3.76 -3.97
N ASN A 181 -19.88 4.42 -4.65
CA ASN A 181 -21.22 4.67 -4.11
C ASN A 181 -22.00 3.39 -3.77
N GLY A 182 -21.74 2.29 -4.48
CA GLY A 182 -22.39 1.00 -4.21
C GLY A 182 -21.96 0.41 -2.87
N SER A 183 -20.66 0.40 -2.58
CA SER A 183 -20.12 -0.08 -1.30
C SER A 183 -20.57 0.79 -0.13
N ILE A 184 -20.59 2.12 -0.32
CA ILE A 184 -21.07 3.08 0.69
C ILE A 184 -22.57 2.86 1.01
N ALA A 185 -23.39 2.57 0.00
CA ALA A 185 -24.81 2.32 0.19
C ALA A 185 -25.12 0.97 0.89
N MET A 186 -24.16 0.04 0.89
CA MET A 186 -24.24 -1.26 1.56
C MET A 186 -23.77 -1.22 3.01
N ALA A 187 -23.02 -0.20 3.39
CA ALA A 187 -22.48 0.00 4.73
C ALA A 187 -23.50 0.67 5.66
#